data_9ba911c3b747ae26873f279199f64caf
#
_entry.id   9ba911c3b747ae26873f279199f64caf
#
_cell.length_a   1.000
_cell.length_b   1.000
_cell.length_c   1.000
_cell.angle_alpha   90.00
_cell.angle_beta   90.00
_cell.angle_gamma   90.00
#
_symmetry.space_group_name_H-M   'P 1'
#
loop_
_entity.id
_entity.type
_entity.pdbx_description
1 polymer ?
#
loop_
_entity_poly.entity_id
_entity_poly.type
_entity_poly.pdbx_seq_one_letter_code
_entity_poly.pdbx_strand_id
1 'polypeptide(L)'
;MTNDKTMTPEQQQEITELRARNLTPKQIARKLGLRATDVTAYIKAQAEETTLARVASGELDPVVECFVNANCADYYLHDNPDPVEETEDNIDRGLALVCITRKAKYDRFTVCSYLLDLWCLGVKDTMGPRQLNSSEYKQMLDYAYQGFPDGLQKITLEQAQALVYSAVDYAEKLGFKPHQDFQQSKAHLGKWSGQPKLQMGRNGKPFYISGPYDNPETIINILRKNVGEGNFDYMTQLFDDSDDSGSFTDSLLTESLLKELL
;
A
#
# COMPACT_ATOMS: atom_id res chain seq x y z
N MET A 1 35.34 6.89 4.75
CA MET A 1 34.84 7.56 5.96
C MET A 1 33.75 8.55 5.50
N THR A 2 32.51 8.13 5.45
CA THR A 2 31.36 8.99 5.14
C THR A 2 31.02 9.76 6.42
N ASN A 3 31.36 11.06 6.43
CA ASN A 3 30.91 11.98 7.47
C ASN A 3 29.39 12.17 7.32
N ASP A 4 28.64 11.33 8.00
CA ASP A 4 27.19 11.50 8.18
C ASP A 4 26.99 12.63 9.19
N LYS A 5 27.01 13.87 8.68
CA LYS A 5 26.84 15.06 9.49
C LYS A 5 25.35 15.31 9.66
N THR A 6 24.75 14.68 10.67
CA THR A 6 23.38 14.96 11.10
C THR A 6 23.22 16.47 11.28
N MET A 7 22.18 17.05 10.66
CA MET A 7 21.87 18.48 10.80
C MET A 7 21.59 18.85 12.24
N THR A 8 22.14 19.96 12.71
CA THR A 8 21.86 20.46 14.05
C THR A 8 20.44 21.05 14.14
N PRO A 9 19.83 21.07 15.34
CA PRO A 9 18.50 21.66 15.54
C PRO A 9 18.42 23.12 15.05
N GLU A 10 19.49 23.91 15.24
CA GLU A 10 19.56 25.30 14.77
C GLU A 10 19.51 25.37 13.23
N GLN A 11 20.26 24.50 12.55
CA GLN A 11 20.23 24.43 11.09
C GLN A 11 18.86 24.03 10.56
N GLN A 12 18.17 23.11 11.25
CA GLN A 12 16.80 22.69 10.90
C GLN A 12 15.81 23.86 11.03
N GLN A 13 15.92 24.63 12.10
CA GLN A 13 15.07 25.81 12.31
C GLN A 13 15.33 26.88 11.24
N GLU A 14 16.60 27.19 10.93
CA GLU A 14 16.95 28.16 9.88
C GLU A 14 16.46 27.71 8.50
N ILE A 15 16.53 26.43 8.16
CA ILE A 15 15.97 25.89 6.91
C ILE A 15 14.46 26.16 6.86
N THR A 16 13.75 25.90 7.95
CA THR A 16 12.30 26.10 8.05
C THR A 16 11.93 27.59 7.87
N GLU A 17 12.64 28.50 8.52
CA GLU A 17 12.41 29.95 8.40
C GLU A 17 12.70 30.46 6.97
N LEU A 18 13.79 30.01 6.36
CA LEU A 18 14.14 30.40 5.00
C LEU A 18 13.16 29.82 3.98
N ARG A 19 12.65 28.62 4.24
CA ARG A 19 11.62 28.02 3.41
C ARG A 19 10.29 28.76 3.48
N ALA A 20 9.90 29.24 4.65
CA ALA A 20 8.73 30.10 4.85
C ALA A 20 8.82 31.42 4.06
N ARG A 21 10.05 31.88 3.78
CA ARG A 21 10.33 33.04 2.91
C ARG A 21 10.41 32.66 1.41
N ASN A 22 9.93 31.49 1.01
CA ASN A 22 9.92 30.97 -0.36
C ASN A 22 11.31 30.76 -1.03
N LEU A 23 12.39 30.61 -0.26
CA LEU A 23 13.68 30.27 -0.82
C LEU A 23 13.68 28.81 -1.31
N THR A 24 14.35 28.57 -2.43
CA THR A 24 14.53 27.21 -2.95
C THR A 24 15.56 26.43 -2.11
N PRO A 25 15.52 25.08 -2.10
CA PRO A 25 16.49 24.25 -1.37
C PRO A 25 17.95 24.59 -1.73
N LYS A 26 18.22 24.89 -3.02
CA LYS A 26 19.56 25.31 -3.48
C LYS A 26 20.00 26.66 -2.90
N GLN A 27 19.09 27.62 -2.81
CA GLN A 27 19.37 28.92 -2.20
C GLN A 27 19.61 28.82 -0.70
N ILE A 28 18.81 27.98 -0.02
CA ILE A 28 18.96 27.69 1.41
C ILE A 28 20.31 27.02 1.68
N ALA A 29 20.64 25.97 0.93
CA ALA A 29 21.91 25.24 1.04
C ALA A 29 23.10 26.20 0.86
N ARG A 30 23.06 27.07 -0.14
CA ARG A 30 24.11 28.06 -0.38
C ARG A 30 24.25 29.07 0.76
N LYS A 31 23.13 29.50 1.34
CA LYS A 31 23.12 30.48 2.45
C LYS A 31 23.64 29.90 3.75
N LEU A 32 23.36 28.62 4.02
CA LEU A 32 23.74 27.94 5.27
C LEU A 32 25.04 27.14 5.15
N GLY A 33 25.68 27.11 3.98
CA GLY A 33 26.90 26.31 3.75
C GLY A 33 26.66 24.81 3.82
N LEU A 34 25.45 24.36 3.48
CA LEU A 34 25.03 22.96 3.51
C LEU A 34 25.01 22.35 2.09
N ARG A 35 24.97 21.02 1.99
CA ARG A 35 24.74 20.35 0.71
C ARG A 35 23.29 20.49 0.31
N ALA A 36 23.02 20.78 -0.96
CA ALA A 36 21.66 20.93 -1.47
C ALA A 36 20.82 19.63 -1.33
N THR A 37 21.46 18.46 -1.43
CA THR A 37 20.85 17.16 -1.20
C THR A 37 20.31 17.00 0.22
N ASP A 38 21.10 17.43 1.22
CA ASP A 38 20.71 17.29 2.63
C ASP A 38 19.55 18.22 2.97
N VAL A 39 19.61 19.47 2.48
CA VAL A 39 18.51 20.42 2.64
C VAL A 39 17.24 19.91 1.96
N THR A 40 17.35 19.33 0.76
CA THR A 40 16.21 18.75 0.04
C THR A 40 15.60 17.58 0.80
N ALA A 41 16.45 16.66 1.29
CA ALA A 41 16.01 15.50 2.08
C ALA A 41 15.29 15.94 3.36
N TYR A 42 15.85 16.91 4.09
CA TYR A 42 15.23 17.46 5.29
C TYR A 42 13.86 18.09 5.02
N ILE A 43 13.75 18.94 3.97
CA ILE A 43 12.48 19.57 3.59
C ILE A 43 11.45 18.52 3.19
N LYS A 44 11.87 17.45 2.50
CA LYS A 44 10.99 16.33 2.12
C LYS A 44 10.48 15.60 3.36
N ALA A 45 11.37 15.22 4.27
CA ALA A 45 10.99 14.54 5.52
C ALA A 45 10.04 15.39 6.37
N GLN A 46 10.27 16.70 6.50
CA GLN A 46 9.39 17.60 7.24
C GLN A 46 8.01 17.76 6.58
N ALA A 47 7.95 17.75 5.25
CA ALA A 47 6.67 17.76 4.52
C ALA A 47 5.89 16.46 4.72
N GLU A 48 6.59 15.31 4.77
CA GLU A 48 5.98 14.00 5.07
C GLU A 48 5.44 13.95 6.49
N GLU A 49 6.20 14.39 7.49
CA GLU A 49 5.78 14.48 8.88
C GLU A 49 4.54 15.38 9.05
N THR A 50 4.52 16.53 8.39
CA THR A 50 3.37 17.44 8.40
C THR A 50 2.15 16.79 7.76
N THR A 51 2.34 16.04 6.68
CA THR A 51 1.26 15.31 6.00
C THR A 51 0.69 14.21 6.89
N LEU A 52 1.55 13.44 7.55
CA LEU A 52 1.16 12.42 8.52
C LEU A 52 0.35 13.03 9.68
N ALA A 53 0.81 14.15 10.22
CA ALA A 53 0.11 14.84 11.31
C ALA A 53 -1.28 15.35 10.89
N ARG A 54 -1.42 15.92 9.67
CA ARG A 54 -2.72 16.35 9.11
C ARG A 54 -3.66 15.16 8.87
N VAL A 55 -3.14 14.09 8.32
CA VAL A 55 -3.91 12.86 8.09
C VAL A 55 -4.37 12.28 9.43
N ALA A 56 -3.49 12.23 10.43
CA ALA A 56 -3.81 11.74 11.77
C ALA A 56 -4.85 12.61 12.50
N SER A 57 -4.85 13.94 12.26
CA SER A 57 -5.87 14.85 12.81
C SER A 57 -7.23 14.77 12.10
N GLY A 58 -7.34 13.97 11.03
CA GLY A 58 -8.56 13.85 10.22
C GLY A 58 -8.79 15.01 9.25
N GLU A 59 -7.83 15.91 9.09
CA GLU A 59 -7.86 17.00 8.12
C GLU A 59 -7.38 16.50 6.76
N LEU A 60 -8.31 15.84 6.05
CA LEU A 60 -8.01 15.20 4.76
C LEU A 60 -8.34 16.12 3.59
N ASP A 61 -7.41 16.17 2.63
CA ASP A 61 -7.67 16.81 1.34
C ASP A 61 -8.75 16.03 0.55
N PRO A 62 -9.45 16.68 -0.40
CA PRO A 62 -10.43 15.99 -1.24
C PRO A 62 -9.83 14.81 -2.00
N VAL A 63 -10.58 13.72 -2.08
CA VAL A 63 -10.23 12.58 -2.95
C VAL A 63 -10.43 13.00 -4.40
N VAL A 64 -9.44 12.73 -5.25
CA VAL A 64 -9.54 12.96 -6.69
C VAL A 64 -9.76 11.68 -7.45
N GLU A 65 -9.15 10.59 -7.00
CA GLU A 65 -9.33 9.29 -7.63
C GLU A 65 -8.89 8.15 -6.72
N CYS A 66 -9.49 6.98 -6.96
CA CYS A 66 -9.09 5.72 -6.37
C CYS A 66 -8.98 4.68 -7.48
N PHE A 67 -8.03 3.77 -7.35
CA PHE A 67 -7.80 2.68 -8.29
C PHE A 67 -7.65 1.35 -7.55
N VAL A 68 -7.96 0.28 -8.28
CA VAL A 68 -7.65 -1.10 -7.91
C VAL A 68 -7.30 -1.86 -9.19
N ASN A 69 -6.60 -2.98 -9.11
CA ASN A 69 -6.38 -3.86 -10.27
C ASN A 69 -7.73 -4.36 -10.83
N ALA A 70 -7.85 -4.40 -12.16
CA ALA A 70 -9.13 -4.58 -12.85
C ALA A 70 -9.81 -5.92 -12.51
N ASN A 71 -9.07 -7.02 -12.49
CA ASN A 71 -9.57 -8.35 -12.13
C ASN A 71 -10.19 -8.42 -10.73
N CYS A 72 -9.62 -7.67 -9.76
CA CYS A 72 -10.20 -7.54 -8.42
C CYS A 72 -11.52 -6.77 -8.46
N ALA A 73 -11.57 -5.64 -9.20
CA ALA A 73 -12.79 -4.86 -9.34
C ALA A 73 -13.92 -5.68 -9.96
N ASP A 74 -13.63 -6.42 -11.01
CA ASP A 74 -14.58 -7.27 -11.71
C ASP A 74 -15.18 -8.34 -10.81
N TYR A 75 -14.39 -8.90 -9.91
CA TYR A 75 -14.87 -9.96 -9.02
C TYR A 75 -15.59 -9.42 -7.77
N TYR A 76 -15.06 -8.37 -7.12
CA TYR A 76 -15.57 -7.93 -5.82
C TYR A 76 -16.55 -6.76 -5.87
N LEU A 77 -16.54 -5.97 -6.94
CA LEU A 77 -17.30 -4.72 -6.99
C LEU A 77 -18.48 -4.75 -7.97
N HIS A 78 -18.71 -5.87 -8.65
CA HIS A 78 -19.89 -6.09 -9.48
C HIS A 78 -21.00 -6.82 -8.70
N ASP A 79 -22.26 -6.53 -9.03
CA ASP A 79 -23.44 -7.01 -8.30
C ASP A 79 -23.67 -8.54 -8.36
N ASN A 80 -23.04 -9.24 -9.32
CA ASN A 80 -23.11 -10.69 -9.48
C ASN A 80 -21.75 -11.23 -9.95
N PRO A 81 -20.79 -11.38 -9.07
CA PRO A 81 -19.53 -11.99 -9.46
C PRO A 81 -19.74 -13.48 -9.78
N ASP A 82 -19.22 -13.90 -10.93
CA ASP A 82 -19.17 -15.32 -11.24
C ASP A 82 -18.30 -16.05 -10.20
N PRO A 83 -18.69 -17.26 -9.78
CA PRO A 83 -17.85 -18.06 -8.89
C PRO A 83 -16.44 -18.22 -9.47
N VAL A 84 -15.42 -18.10 -8.63
CA VAL A 84 -14.04 -18.36 -9.06
C VAL A 84 -13.92 -19.86 -9.32
N GLU A 85 -13.69 -20.24 -10.57
CA GLU A 85 -13.32 -21.62 -10.88
C GLU A 85 -12.02 -21.96 -10.13
N GLU A 86 -11.92 -23.20 -9.63
CA GLU A 86 -10.73 -23.67 -8.91
C GLU A 86 -9.60 -24.02 -9.90
N THR A 87 -9.17 -23.03 -10.68
CA THR A 87 -8.05 -23.13 -11.60
C THR A 87 -6.89 -22.28 -11.11
N GLU A 88 -5.66 -22.65 -11.46
CA GLU A 88 -4.46 -21.90 -11.13
C GLU A 88 -4.48 -20.49 -11.74
N ASP A 89 -5.17 -20.31 -12.87
CA ASP A 89 -5.25 -19.05 -13.62
C ASP A 89 -5.98 -17.91 -12.88
N ASN A 90 -6.67 -18.20 -11.76
CA ASN A 90 -7.45 -17.22 -11.00
C ASN A 90 -6.81 -16.83 -9.66
N ILE A 91 -5.55 -17.18 -9.43
CA ILE A 91 -4.83 -16.89 -8.17
C ILE A 91 -4.71 -15.38 -7.91
N ASP A 92 -4.54 -14.59 -8.95
CA ASP A 92 -4.40 -13.14 -8.89
C ASP A 92 -5.66 -12.39 -8.39
N ARG A 93 -6.83 -13.02 -8.46
CA ARG A 93 -8.09 -12.44 -7.92
C ARG A 93 -8.11 -12.30 -6.41
N GLY A 94 -7.28 -13.05 -5.71
CA GLY A 94 -7.09 -12.93 -4.26
C GLY A 94 -6.24 -11.72 -3.85
N LEU A 95 -5.51 -11.13 -4.79
CA LEU A 95 -4.60 -10.01 -4.51
C LEU A 95 -5.17 -8.69 -5.05
N ALA A 96 -5.27 -7.68 -4.20
CA ALA A 96 -5.72 -6.35 -4.59
C ALA A 96 -4.69 -5.29 -4.21
N LEU A 97 -4.37 -4.41 -5.16
CA LEU A 97 -3.63 -3.19 -4.90
C LEU A 97 -4.59 -2.00 -4.98
N VAL A 98 -4.98 -1.48 -3.84
CA VAL A 98 -5.87 -0.30 -3.76
C VAL A 98 -5.02 0.95 -3.62
N CYS A 99 -5.23 1.95 -4.48
CA CYS A 99 -4.58 3.25 -4.42
C CYS A 99 -5.63 4.33 -4.19
N ILE A 100 -5.40 5.21 -3.19
CA ILE A 100 -6.27 6.36 -2.89
C ILE A 100 -5.45 7.63 -3.00
N THR A 101 -5.92 8.54 -3.85
CA THR A 101 -5.25 9.80 -4.17
C THR A 101 -6.09 10.98 -3.72
N ARG A 102 -5.46 11.85 -2.94
CA ARG A 102 -6.02 13.14 -2.49
C ARG A 102 -5.20 14.29 -3.03
N LYS A 103 -5.83 15.44 -3.24
CA LYS A 103 -5.17 16.61 -3.81
C LYS A 103 -5.51 17.88 -3.03
N ALA A 104 -4.49 18.47 -2.40
CA ALA A 104 -4.63 19.71 -1.66
C ALA A 104 -4.73 20.93 -2.59
N LYS A 105 -3.72 21.12 -3.43
CA LYS A 105 -3.58 22.30 -4.32
C LYS A 105 -2.68 21.96 -5.52
N TYR A 106 -3.01 22.52 -6.70
CA TYR A 106 -2.19 22.46 -7.92
C TYR A 106 -1.63 21.05 -8.23
N ASP A 107 -0.31 20.97 -8.37
CA ASP A 107 0.45 19.80 -8.76
C ASP A 107 0.99 19.02 -7.54
N ARG A 108 0.15 18.79 -6.52
CA ARG A 108 0.53 18.02 -5.33
C ARG A 108 -0.56 17.03 -4.95
N PHE A 109 -0.19 15.76 -5.04
CA PHE A 109 -1.02 14.63 -4.66
C PHE A 109 -0.51 14.02 -3.37
N THR A 110 -1.41 13.64 -2.49
CA THR A 110 -1.13 12.80 -1.33
C THR A 110 -1.70 11.41 -1.61
N VAL A 111 -0.85 10.40 -1.63
CA VAL A 111 -1.19 9.05 -2.09
C VAL A 111 -0.92 8.03 -1.00
N CYS A 112 -1.85 7.12 -0.80
CA CYS A 112 -1.65 5.87 -0.08
C CYS A 112 -2.00 4.68 -0.97
N SER A 113 -1.23 3.61 -0.88
CA SER A 113 -1.56 2.32 -1.48
C SER A 113 -1.64 1.23 -0.42
N TYR A 114 -2.49 0.23 -0.67
CA TYR A 114 -2.77 -0.89 0.23
C TYR A 114 -2.72 -2.17 -0.58
N LEU A 115 -1.74 -3.03 -0.28
CA LEU A 115 -1.67 -4.37 -0.83
C LEU A 115 -2.48 -5.30 0.06
N LEU A 116 -3.52 -5.90 -0.51
CA LEU A 116 -4.48 -6.73 0.19
C LEU A 116 -4.40 -8.18 -0.29
N ASP A 117 -4.40 -9.10 0.64
CA ASP A 117 -4.77 -10.50 0.41
C ASP A 117 -6.22 -10.66 0.87
N LEU A 118 -7.12 -10.73 -0.09
CA LEU A 118 -8.56 -10.78 0.12
C LEU A 118 -9.06 -12.18 0.50
N TRP A 119 -8.19 -13.20 0.37
CA TRP A 119 -8.53 -14.58 0.63
C TRP A 119 -8.10 -15.09 2.00
N CYS A 120 -7.09 -14.41 2.64
CA CYS A 120 -6.58 -14.88 3.93
C CYS A 120 -6.00 -13.78 4.82
N LEU A 121 -4.90 -13.13 4.40
CA LEU A 121 -4.04 -12.35 5.29
C LEU A 121 -4.48 -10.89 5.50
N GLY A 122 -5.43 -10.38 4.70
CA GLY A 122 -5.89 -9.00 4.79
C GLY A 122 -4.86 -8.00 4.26
N VAL A 123 -4.52 -6.98 5.03
CA VAL A 123 -3.54 -5.95 4.62
C VAL A 123 -2.13 -6.49 4.76
N LYS A 124 -1.51 -6.88 3.65
CA LYS A 124 -0.12 -7.39 3.60
C LYS A 124 0.92 -6.29 3.68
N ASP A 125 0.65 -5.15 3.01
CA ASP A 125 1.55 -4.02 3.01
C ASP A 125 0.79 -2.71 2.75
N THR A 126 1.40 -1.58 3.14
CA THR A 126 0.87 -0.25 2.84
C THR A 126 1.99 0.74 2.59
N MET A 127 1.76 1.64 1.66
CA MET A 127 2.65 2.76 1.39
C MET A 127 1.93 4.09 1.60
N GLY A 128 2.59 5.01 2.24
CA GLY A 128 2.09 6.39 2.41
C GLY A 128 1.53 6.69 3.80
N PRO A 129 1.00 7.93 3.95
CA PRO A 129 0.75 8.93 2.89
C PRO A 129 2.04 9.57 2.34
N ARG A 130 2.18 9.60 1.02
CA ARG A 130 3.31 10.24 0.30
C ARG A 130 2.85 11.42 -0.52
N GLN A 131 3.68 12.47 -0.59
CA GLN A 131 3.43 13.61 -1.47
C GLN A 131 4.21 13.45 -2.77
N LEU A 132 3.48 13.49 -3.89
CA LEU A 132 4.00 13.35 -5.24
C LEU A 132 3.55 14.53 -6.11
N ASN A 133 4.36 14.91 -7.09
CA ASN A 133 3.93 15.76 -8.19
C ASN A 133 3.26 14.94 -9.30
N SER A 134 2.68 15.56 -10.33
CA SER A 134 1.96 14.85 -11.41
C SER A 134 2.83 13.83 -12.14
N SER A 135 4.12 14.12 -12.37
CA SER A 135 5.02 13.20 -13.07
C SER A 135 5.36 11.98 -12.20
N GLU A 136 5.70 12.23 -10.92
CA GLU A 136 5.99 11.18 -9.94
C GLU A 136 4.76 10.30 -9.70
N TYR A 137 3.58 10.91 -9.63
CA TYR A 137 2.32 10.20 -9.45
C TYR A 137 2.01 9.26 -10.61
N LYS A 138 2.16 9.74 -11.85
CA LYS A 138 1.95 8.91 -13.03
C LYS A 138 2.93 7.74 -13.07
N GLN A 139 4.22 8.01 -12.85
CA GLN A 139 5.25 6.96 -12.80
C GLN A 139 4.96 5.92 -11.71
N MET A 140 4.49 6.37 -10.55
CA MET A 140 4.11 5.47 -9.45
C MET A 140 2.94 4.57 -9.84
N LEU A 141 1.89 5.10 -10.48
CA LEU A 141 0.77 4.29 -10.95
C LEU A 141 1.19 3.29 -12.03
N ASP A 142 1.92 3.75 -13.05
CA ASP A 142 2.41 2.90 -14.14
C ASP A 142 3.24 1.73 -13.59
N TYR A 143 4.09 2.01 -12.60
CA TYR A 143 4.94 1.01 -11.96
C TYR A 143 4.14 0.06 -11.04
N ALA A 144 3.26 0.60 -10.20
CA ALA A 144 2.52 -0.16 -9.20
C ALA A 144 1.57 -1.20 -9.82
N TYR A 145 1.03 -0.89 -11.00
CA TYR A 145 0.08 -1.79 -11.68
C TYR A 145 0.66 -2.56 -12.86
N GLN A 146 1.95 -2.42 -13.17
CA GLN A 146 2.59 -3.13 -14.30
C GLN A 146 2.54 -4.66 -14.17
N GLY A 147 2.48 -5.18 -12.94
CA GLY A 147 2.38 -6.61 -12.66
C GLY A 147 0.97 -7.19 -12.78
N PHE A 148 -0.06 -6.36 -13.01
CA PHE A 148 -1.44 -6.80 -13.18
C PHE A 148 -1.81 -6.80 -14.67
N PRO A 149 -2.06 -7.98 -15.29
CA PRO A 149 -2.25 -8.10 -16.76
C PRO A 149 -3.39 -7.23 -17.29
N ASP A 150 -4.49 -7.15 -16.53
CA ASP A 150 -5.69 -6.38 -16.90
C ASP A 150 -5.59 -4.90 -16.51
N GLY A 151 -4.45 -4.49 -15.94
CA GLY A 151 -4.19 -3.13 -15.53
C GLY A 151 -5.00 -2.68 -14.32
N LEU A 152 -5.34 -1.39 -14.30
CA LEU A 152 -6.05 -0.76 -13.20
C LEU A 152 -7.44 -0.28 -13.62
N GLN A 153 -8.37 -0.31 -12.66
CA GLN A 153 -9.73 0.22 -12.81
C GLN A 153 -9.96 1.34 -11.79
N LYS A 154 -10.60 2.43 -12.25
CA LYS A 154 -11.03 3.51 -11.36
C LYS A 154 -12.27 3.08 -10.57
N ILE A 155 -12.23 3.33 -9.26
CA ILE A 155 -13.29 3.00 -8.31
C ILE A 155 -13.66 4.20 -7.45
N THR A 156 -14.75 4.11 -6.71
CA THR A 156 -15.14 5.14 -5.73
C THR A 156 -14.36 4.99 -4.43
N LEU A 157 -14.33 6.05 -3.60
CA LEU A 157 -13.74 5.97 -2.26
C LEU A 157 -14.46 4.92 -1.40
N GLU A 158 -15.78 4.82 -1.49
CA GLU A 158 -16.57 3.85 -0.75
C GLU A 158 -16.21 2.41 -1.12
N GLN A 159 -15.99 2.14 -2.41
CA GLN A 159 -15.51 0.84 -2.89
C GLN A 159 -14.08 0.54 -2.39
N ALA A 160 -13.18 1.51 -2.44
CA ALA A 160 -11.82 1.36 -1.90
C ALA A 160 -11.84 1.09 -0.39
N GLN A 161 -12.67 1.83 0.36
CA GLN A 161 -12.87 1.60 1.80
C GLN A 161 -13.45 0.21 2.07
N ALA A 162 -14.46 -0.21 1.28
CA ALA A 162 -15.07 -1.53 1.42
C ALA A 162 -14.05 -2.66 1.24
N LEU A 163 -13.20 -2.58 0.22
CA LEU A 163 -12.12 -3.55 0.00
C LEU A 163 -11.17 -3.62 1.19
N VAL A 164 -10.62 -2.47 1.60
CA VAL A 164 -9.62 -2.43 2.67
C VAL A 164 -10.20 -2.89 4.01
N TYR A 165 -11.33 -2.35 4.43
CA TYR A 165 -11.89 -2.67 5.75
C TYR A 165 -12.51 -4.06 5.80
N SER A 166 -13.09 -4.58 4.70
CA SER A 166 -13.58 -5.96 4.68
C SER A 166 -12.41 -6.95 4.74
N ALA A 167 -11.28 -6.65 4.09
CA ALA A 167 -10.07 -7.46 4.18
C ALA A 167 -9.49 -7.47 5.61
N VAL A 168 -9.45 -6.31 6.28
CA VAL A 168 -9.02 -6.21 7.70
C VAL A 168 -9.95 -7.03 8.58
N ASP A 169 -11.26 -6.79 8.51
CA ASP A 169 -12.27 -7.47 9.34
C ASP A 169 -12.22 -9.00 9.14
N TYR A 170 -11.95 -9.45 7.92
CA TYR A 170 -11.85 -10.86 7.59
C TYR A 170 -10.59 -11.50 8.18
N ALA A 171 -9.43 -10.90 7.93
CA ALA A 171 -8.15 -11.40 8.42
C ALA A 171 -8.10 -11.42 9.97
N GLU A 172 -8.67 -10.41 10.64
CA GLU A 172 -8.75 -10.38 12.10
C GLU A 172 -9.55 -11.55 12.67
N LYS A 173 -10.64 -11.98 12.01
CA LYS A 173 -11.41 -13.17 12.40
C LYS A 173 -10.61 -14.47 12.23
N LEU A 174 -9.69 -14.50 11.26
CA LEU A 174 -8.78 -15.63 11.05
C LEU A 174 -7.57 -15.61 12.01
N GLY A 175 -7.38 -14.51 12.76
CA GLY A 175 -6.31 -14.33 13.75
C GLY A 175 -5.10 -13.56 13.23
N PHE A 176 -5.21 -12.92 12.08
CA PHE A 176 -4.15 -12.09 11.51
C PHE A 176 -4.37 -10.61 11.84
N LYS A 177 -3.28 -9.86 11.89
CA LYS A 177 -3.29 -8.41 12.07
C LYS A 177 -2.84 -7.75 10.78
N PRO A 178 -3.37 -6.54 10.46
CA PRO A 178 -2.86 -5.76 9.36
C PRO A 178 -1.36 -5.47 9.52
N HIS A 179 -0.67 -5.24 8.40
CA HIS A 179 0.73 -4.79 8.40
C HIS A 179 0.91 -3.58 9.35
N GLN A 180 2.07 -3.51 10.00
CA GLN A 180 2.34 -2.48 11.03
C GLN A 180 2.16 -1.05 10.52
N ASP A 181 2.51 -0.77 9.26
CA ASP A 181 2.43 0.55 8.64
C ASP A 181 0.98 0.96 8.31
N PHE A 182 0.03 0.02 8.40
CA PHE A 182 -1.39 0.32 8.24
C PHE A 182 -1.89 1.36 9.25
N GLN A 183 -1.31 1.42 10.44
CA GLN A 183 -1.69 2.43 11.43
C GLN A 183 -1.44 3.86 10.93
N GLN A 184 -0.38 4.07 10.14
CA GLN A 184 -0.04 5.38 9.56
C GLN A 184 -0.93 5.71 8.36
N SER A 185 -1.22 4.73 7.50
CA SER A 185 -1.99 4.91 6.27
C SER A 185 -3.51 4.90 6.50
N LYS A 186 -3.99 4.27 7.60
CA LYS A 186 -5.42 4.09 7.91
C LYS A 186 -6.21 5.39 7.90
N ALA A 187 -5.65 6.46 8.46
CA ALA A 187 -6.35 7.74 8.51
C ALA A 187 -6.59 8.35 7.11
N HIS A 188 -5.77 8.01 6.12
CA HIS A 188 -5.94 8.46 4.74
C HIS A 188 -7.18 7.87 4.06
N LEU A 189 -7.68 6.71 4.52
CA LEU A 189 -8.96 6.16 4.08
C LEU A 189 -10.14 7.11 4.39
N GLY A 190 -10.02 7.90 5.45
CA GLY A 190 -11.10 8.75 5.92
C GLY A 190 -12.18 7.97 6.68
N LYS A 191 -13.30 8.65 6.93
CA LYS A 191 -14.42 8.06 7.67
C LYS A 191 -15.20 7.11 6.77
N TRP A 192 -15.35 5.87 7.21
CA TRP A 192 -16.15 4.84 6.53
C TRP A 192 -17.49 4.64 7.23
N SER A 193 -18.54 4.40 6.44
CA SER A 193 -19.90 4.14 6.93
C SER A 193 -20.08 2.73 7.54
N GLY A 194 -19.15 1.81 7.28
CA GLY A 194 -19.26 0.40 7.63
C GLY A 194 -20.00 -0.44 6.57
N GLN A 195 -20.35 0.16 5.45
CA GLN A 195 -21.04 -0.49 4.33
C GLN A 195 -20.50 0.04 2.98
N PRO A 196 -20.55 -0.76 1.89
CA PRO A 196 -20.91 -2.18 1.87
C PRO A 196 -19.82 -3.06 2.52
N LYS A 197 -20.21 -4.23 3.06
CA LYS A 197 -19.27 -5.28 3.44
C LYS A 197 -19.16 -6.29 2.32
N LEU A 198 -17.95 -6.56 1.87
CA LEU A 198 -17.68 -7.51 0.81
C LEU A 198 -17.39 -8.89 1.39
N GLN A 199 -17.82 -9.93 0.67
CA GLN A 199 -17.51 -11.30 1.05
C GLN A 199 -16.06 -11.61 0.66
N MET A 200 -15.21 -11.90 1.65
CA MET A 200 -13.81 -12.26 1.48
C MET A 200 -13.63 -13.78 1.49
N GLY A 201 -12.41 -14.22 1.16
CA GLY A 201 -12.11 -15.63 0.99
C GLY A 201 -12.37 -16.11 -0.43
N ARG A 202 -11.72 -17.19 -0.84
CA ARG A 202 -11.99 -17.85 -2.12
C ARG A 202 -13.32 -18.59 -2.02
N ASN A 203 -14.34 -18.09 -2.70
CA ASN A 203 -15.73 -18.59 -2.56
C ASN A 203 -16.22 -18.58 -1.09
N GLY A 204 -15.77 -17.59 -0.28
CA GLY A 204 -16.13 -17.47 1.12
C GLY A 204 -15.30 -18.32 2.10
N LYS A 205 -14.37 -19.17 1.61
CA LYS A 205 -13.48 -19.99 2.40
C LYS A 205 -12.07 -19.37 2.45
N PRO A 206 -11.37 -19.39 3.59
CA PRO A 206 -9.99 -18.93 3.64
C PRO A 206 -9.09 -19.76 2.73
N PHE A 207 -8.32 -19.09 1.90
CA PHE A 207 -7.35 -19.72 1.01
C PHE A 207 -6.02 -18.98 1.11
N TYR A 208 -5.04 -19.63 1.74
CA TYR A 208 -3.71 -19.07 1.91
C TYR A 208 -2.79 -19.46 0.75
N ILE A 209 -2.15 -18.48 0.13
CA ILE A 209 -1.09 -18.69 -0.86
C ILE A 209 0.21 -18.13 -0.26
N SER A 210 1.25 -18.97 -0.17
CA SER A 210 2.52 -18.52 0.40
C SER A 210 3.21 -17.47 -0.48
N GLY A 211 3.56 -16.34 0.14
CA GLY A 211 4.41 -15.35 -0.49
C GLY A 211 5.89 -15.59 -0.15
N PRO A 212 6.81 -14.91 -0.85
CA PRO A 212 8.27 -15.10 -0.69
C PRO A 212 8.79 -14.74 0.71
N TYR A 213 8.08 -13.90 1.45
CA TYR A 213 8.48 -13.43 2.78
C TYR A 213 7.60 -14.00 3.90
N ASP A 214 6.63 -14.85 3.56
CA ASP A 214 5.75 -15.46 4.54
C ASP A 214 6.46 -16.60 5.30
N ASN A 215 5.98 -16.90 6.50
CA ASN A 215 6.28 -18.16 7.17
C ASN A 215 5.04 -19.06 7.08
N PRO A 216 4.97 -19.97 6.09
CA PRO A 216 3.76 -20.76 5.83
C PRO A 216 3.35 -21.63 7.02
N GLU A 217 4.31 -22.22 7.73
CA GLU A 217 4.02 -23.08 8.89
C GLU A 217 3.32 -22.28 10.00
N THR A 218 3.80 -21.07 10.28
CA THR A 218 3.17 -20.20 11.28
C THR A 218 1.76 -19.81 10.88
N ILE A 219 1.54 -19.43 9.61
CA ILE A 219 0.23 -19.01 9.09
C ILE A 219 -0.76 -20.19 9.14
N ILE A 220 -0.37 -21.37 8.65
CA ILE A 220 -1.19 -22.56 8.66
C ILE A 220 -1.57 -22.97 10.09
N ASN A 221 -0.64 -22.87 11.04
CA ASN A 221 -0.92 -23.17 12.46
C ASN A 221 -1.92 -22.17 13.07
N ILE A 222 -1.87 -20.88 12.70
CA ILE A 222 -2.87 -19.88 13.10
C ILE A 222 -4.24 -20.24 12.53
N LEU A 223 -4.34 -20.60 11.26
CA LEU A 223 -5.58 -21.03 10.62
C LEU A 223 -6.14 -22.29 11.27
N ARG A 224 -5.33 -23.34 11.51
CA ARG A 224 -5.75 -24.54 12.23
C ARG A 224 -6.36 -24.23 13.58
N LYS A 225 -5.73 -23.33 14.32
CA LYS A 225 -6.18 -22.95 15.66
C LYS A 225 -7.49 -22.18 15.66
N ASN A 226 -7.65 -21.23 14.72
CA ASN A 226 -8.77 -20.27 14.74
C ASN A 226 -9.95 -20.70 13.89
N VAL A 227 -9.70 -21.42 12.80
CA VAL A 227 -10.72 -21.84 11.81
C VAL A 227 -10.99 -23.33 11.89
N GLY A 228 -10.00 -24.13 12.25
CA GLY A 228 -10.07 -25.59 12.32
C GLY A 228 -9.63 -26.26 11.01
N GLU A 229 -9.07 -27.48 11.15
CA GLU A 229 -8.61 -28.26 10.01
C GLU A 229 -9.78 -28.56 9.04
N GLY A 230 -9.52 -28.45 7.73
CA GLY A 230 -10.53 -28.66 6.67
C GLY A 230 -11.42 -27.45 6.36
N ASN A 231 -11.41 -26.42 7.21
CA ASN A 231 -12.19 -25.18 7.00
C ASN A 231 -11.40 -24.09 6.27
N PHE A 232 -10.20 -24.37 5.84
CA PHE A 232 -9.36 -23.51 5.00
C PHE A 232 -8.57 -24.34 4.02
N ASP A 233 -8.11 -23.73 2.95
CA ASP A 233 -7.21 -24.34 1.99
C ASP A 233 -5.92 -23.52 1.91
N TYR A 234 -4.85 -24.12 1.40
CA TYR A 234 -3.59 -23.41 1.22
C TYR A 234 -2.77 -23.99 0.06
N MET A 235 -1.96 -23.13 -0.52
CA MET A 235 -0.95 -23.49 -1.52
C MET A 235 0.40 -22.96 -1.01
N THR A 236 1.36 -23.86 -0.82
CA THR A 236 2.74 -23.51 -0.51
C THR A 236 3.59 -23.77 -1.73
N GLN A 237 4.31 -22.75 -2.19
CA GLN A 237 5.33 -22.96 -3.22
C GLN A 237 6.50 -23.71 -2.58
N LEU A 238 6.81 -24.88 -3.10
CA LEU A 238 8.09 -25.51 -2.88
C LEU A 238 9.09 -24.74 -3.74
N PHE A 239 9.87 -23.86 -3.14
CA PHE A 239 11.02 -23.26 -3.82
C PHE A 239 12.04 -24.37 -4.03
N ASP A 240 12.05 -24.97 -5.22
CA ASP A 240 13.14 -25.82 -5.65
C ASP A 240 14.26 -24.88 -6.12
N ASP A 241 15.39 -24.87 -5.41
CA ASP A 241 16.56 -24.01 -5.67
C ASP A 241 17.21 -24.25 -7.05
N SER A 242 16.57 -24.98 -7.96
CA SER A 242 17.18 -25.50 -9.18
C SER A 242 16.69 -24.91 -10.50
N ASP A 243 15.67 -24.04 -10.53
CA ASP A 243 15.18 -23.49 -11.83
C ASP A 243 15.08 -21.96 -11.84
N ASP A 244 15.99 -21.35 -12.60
CA ASP A 244 16.06 -19.94 -13.01
C ASP A 244 14.93 -19.56 -14.02
N SER A 245 13.75 -20.15 -13.89
CA SER A 245 12.56 -19.75 -14.63
C SER A 245 11.68 -18.91 -13.71
N GLY A 246 11.81 -17.57 -13.85
CA GLY A 246 11.04 -16.59 -13.08
C GLY A 246 9.55 -16.93 -13.04
N SER A 247 9.10 -17.36 -11.86
CA SER A 247 7.69 -17.65 -11.62
C SER A 247 6.89 -16.34 -11.70
N PHE A 248 5.74 -16.39 -12.34
CA PHE A 248 4.78 -15.29 -12.47
C PHE A 248 4.42 -14.63 -11.12
N THR A 249 4.44 -15.40 -10.03
CA THR A 249 4.18 -14.92 -8.66
C THR A 249 5.31 -14.05 -8.11
N ASP A 250 6.55 -14.24 -8.57
CA ASP A 250 7.71 -13.43 -8.16
C ASP A 250 7.62 -11.99 -8.69
N SER A 251 6.98 -11.79 -9.83
CA SER A 251 6.75 -10.46 -10.44
C SER A 251 5.64 -9.67 -9.73
N LEU A 252 4.63 -10.32 -9.17
CA LEU A 252 3.50 -9.65 -8.51
C LEU A 252 3.74 -9.34 -7.03
N LEU A 253 4.63 -10.08 -6.37
CA LEU A 253 4.79 -10.06 -4.90
C LEU A 253 6.06 -9.35 -4.44
N THR A 254 6.79 -8.68 -5.30
CA THR A 254 8.01 -8.02 -4.86
C THR A 254 7.70 -6.81 -3.98
N GLU A 255 7.76 -7.01 -2.64
CA GLU A 255 8.07 -5.91 -1.70
C GLU A 255 9.28 -5.09 -2.17
N SER A 256 10.16 -5.69 -2.98
CA SER A 256 11.23 -5.02 -3.72
C SER A 256 10.67 -3.92 -4.62
N LEU A 257 9.55 -4.16 -5.30
CA LEU A 257 8.90 -3.18 -6.18
C LEU A 257 8.40 -1.95 -5.39
N LEU A 258 7.91 -2.14 -4.17
CA LEU A 258 7.48 -1.04 -3.30
C LEU A 258 8.66 -0.37 -2.59
N LYS A 259 9.75 -1.10 -2.31
CA LYS A 259 10.95 -0.56 -1.66
C LYS A 259 11.88 0.21 -2.59
N GLU A 260 11.93 -0.11 -3.88
CA GLU A 260 12.71 0.67 -4.87
C GLU A 260 12.08 2.02 -5.22
N LEU A 261 10.81 2.24 -4.86
CA LEU A 261 10.15 3.56 -4.93
C LEU A 261 10.44 4.44 -3.71
N LEU A 262 11.19 3.93 -2.74
CA LEU A 262 11.68 4.66 -1.56
C LEU A 262 13.02 5.31 -1.82
#